data_4751484e93a9e16cdbb104353fc10a6e
#
_entry.id   4751484e93a9e16cdbb104353fc10a6e
#
_cell.length_a   1.000
_cell.length_b   1.000
_cell.length_c   1.000
_cell.angle_alpha   90.00
_cell.angle_beta   90.00
_cell.angle_gamma   90.00
#
_symmetry.space_group_name_H-M   'P 1'
#
loop_
_entity.id
_entity.type
_entity.pdbx_description
1 polymer ?
#
loop_
_entity_poly.entity_id
_entity_poly.type
_entity_poly.pdbx_seq_one_letter_code
_entity_poly.pdbx_strand_id
1 'polypeptide(L)'
;MIKGFIKSLSVTVIIAVWLSAGAFLRAEEEFQGKLLTGSGVAAEKMIKLKITIERYTSADEVLKLIDVFSQQGYESFVDKFRTMIKGFFLPVGGHGVKVNIHAAHSIQKEKGRQILLFSERQTWDLGSMQRVDNRFPYMVIELNLDDKGKGEGKFYEQANIKLTPQGTIELESYNSPPKRIFAVSTMK
;
A
#
# COMPACT_ATOMS: atom_id res chain seq x y z
N MET A 1 2.61 39.07 -17.08
CA MET A 1 2.47 37.68 -17.60
C MET A 1 3.41 36.78 -16.80
N ILE A 2 2.94 36.29 -15.64
CA ILE A 2 3.76 35.54 -14.68
C ILE A 2 3.32 34.06 -14.82
N LYS A 3 4.21 33.25 -15.43
CA LYS A 3 4.01 31.79 -15.49
C LYS A 3 4.38 31.19 -14.13
N GLY A 4 3.33 30.84 -13.37
CA GLY A 4 3.49 30.07 -12.14
C GLY A 4 3.97 28.65 -12.44
N PHE A 5 5.21 28.36 -12.06
CA PHE A 5 5.77 27.02 -12.04
C PHE A 5 5.16 26.28 -10.83
N ILE A 6 4.17 25.45 -11.07
CA ILE A 6 3.70 24.50 -10.07
C ILE A 6 4.79 23.41 -9.98
N LYS A 7 5.63 23.50 -8.97
CA LYS A 7 6.56 22.43 -8.61
C LYS A 7 5.72 21.26 -8.08
N SER A 8 5.60 20.21 -8.88
CA SER A 8 5.12 18.90 -8.45
C SER A 8 6.02 18.41 -7.31
N LEU A 9 5.47 18.33 -6.12
CA LEU A 9 6.16 17.80 -4.95
C LEU A 9 6.07 16.27 -5.05
N SER A 10 7.02 15.66 -5.74
CA SER A 10 7.20 14.21 -5.74
C SER A 10 7.74 13.80 -4.38
N VAL A 11 6.89 13.19 -3.55
CA VAL A 11 7.35 12.55 -2.32
C VAL A 11 7.93 11.20 -2.71
N THR A 12 9.24 11.15 -2.91
CA THR A 12 9.97 9.91 -3.15
C THR A 12 10.19 9.22 -1.82
N VAL A 13 9.43 8.15 -1.56
CA VAL A 13 9.71 7.25 -0.43
C VAL A 13 10.64 6.17 -0.94
N ILE A 14 11.92 6.26 -0.61
CA ILE A 14 12.92 5.22 -0.93
C ILE A 14 12.73 4.08 0.07
N ILE A 15 12.23 2.95 -0.40
CA ILE A 15 12.11 1.74 0.39
C ILE A 15 13.31 0.86 0.04
N ALA A 16 14.38 0.97 0.83
CA ALA A 16 15.50 0.05 0.75
C ALA A 16 15.05 -1.30 1.33
N VAL A 17 14.91 -2.30 0.51
CA VAL A 17 14.63 -3.68 0.94
C VAL A 17 15.93 -4.27 1.48
N TRP A 18 16.15 -4.16 2.79
CA TRP A 18 17.20 -4.90 3.46
C TRP A 18 16.75 -6.36 3.59
N LEU A 19 17.51 -7.27 3.00
CA LEU A 19 17.35 -8.71 3.17
C LEU A 19 17.74 -9.10 4.62
N SER A 20 16.88 -8.81 5.58
CA SER A 20 16.99 -9.41 6.90
C SER A 20 16.35 -10.79 6.83
N ALA A 21 17.16 -11.83 6.91
CA ALA A 21 16.72 -13.22 7.08
C ALA A 21 16.04 -13.37 8.44
N GLY A 22 14.79 -12.95 8.55
CA GLY A 22 13.93 -13.18 9.71
C GLY A 22 13.11 -14.43 9.48
N ALA A 23 13.10 -15.33 10.42
CA ALA A 23 12.34 -16.56 10.42
C ALA A 23 10.86 -16.28 10.06
N PHE A 24 10.37 -16.95 9.01
CA PHE A 24 8.99 -16.83 8.56
C PHE A 24 8.06 -17.53 9.53
N LEU A 25 7.61 -16.81 10.54
CA LEU A 25 6.44 -17.19 11.29
C LEU A 25 5.22 -16.86 10.43
N ARG A 26 4.43 -17.88 10.14
CA ARG A 26 3.06 -17.78 9.61
C ARG A 26 2.23 -17.11 10.71
N ALA A 27 2.31 -15.80 10.79
CA ALA A 27 1.55 -15.02 11.75
C ALA A 27 0.45 -14.33 10.98
N GLU A 28 -0.75 -14.85 11.08
CA GLU A 28 -1.95 -14.10 10.72
C GLU A 28 -2.03 -12.89 11.67
N GLU A 29 -1.98 -11.71 11.11
CA GLU A 29 -2.06 -10.47 11.88
C GLU A 29 -3.28 -9.68 11.44
N GLU A 30 -4.08 -9.25 12.41
CA GLU A 30 -5.24 -8.43 12.14
C GLU A 30 -5.06 -7.03 12.73
N PHE A 31 -5.44 -6.03 11.95
CA PHE A 31 -5.43 -4.63 12.36
C PHE A 31 -6.79 -4.00 12.10
N GLN A 32 -7.13 -3.05 12.95
CA GLN A 32 -8.25 -2.14 12.71
C GLN A 32 -7.78 -0.69 12.75
N GLY A 33 -8.49 0.17 12.03
CA GLY A 33 -8.23 1.60 12.00
C GLY A 33 -9.44 2.37 11.50
N LYS A 34 -9.29 3.69 11.38
CA LYS A 34 -10.30 4.59 10.84
C LYS A 34 -9.71 5.36 9.67
N LEU A 35 -10.18 5.08 8.47
CA LEU A 35 -9.78 5.78 7.25
C LEU A 35 -10.59 7.07 7.12
N LEU A 36 -9.91 8.21 6.99
CA LEU A 36 -10.53 9.48 6.67
C LEU A 36 -10.76 9.55 5.15
N THR A 37 -12.03 9.64 4.75
CA THR A 37 -12.43 9.80 3.35
C THR A 37 -13.08 11.15 3.15
N GLY A 38 -12.93 11.70 1.95
CA GLY A 38 -13.42 13.02 1.61
C GLY A 38 -12.28 14.03 1.47
N SER A 39 -12.40 14.89 0.47
CA SER A 39 -11.49 16.02 0.24
C SER A 39 -12.32 17.20 -0.26
N GLY A 40 -12.00 18.39 0.20
CA GLY A 40 -12.67 19.63 -0.23
C GLY A 40 -14.03 19.86 0.43
N VAL A 41 -15.03 20.22 -0.38
CA VAL A 41 -16.38 20.63 0.08
C VAL A 41 -17.23 19.45 0.58
N ALA A 42 -16.83 18.21 0.28
CA ALA A 42 -17.53 17.03 0.78
C ALA A 42 -17.20 16.82 2.27
N ALA A 43 -18.24 16.57 3.08
CA ALA A 43 -18.04 16.31 4.51
C ALA A 43 -17.05 15.14 4.71
N GLU A 44 -16.04 15.37 5.53
CA GLU A 44 -15.10 14.34 5.95
C GLU A 44 -15.86 13.18 6.61
N LYS A 45 -15.64 11.98 6.11
CA LYS A 45 -16.28 10.77 6.62
C LYS A 45 -15.21 9.79 7.09
N MET A 46 -15.39 9.29 8.31
CA MET A 46 -14.54 8.22 8.81
C MET A 46 -15.15 6.85 8.54
N ILE A 47 -14.39 6.00 7.89
CA ILE A 47 -14.76 4.62 7.59
C ILE A 47 -13.88 3.70 8.45
N LYS A 48 -14.48 2.73 9.13
CA LYS A 48 -13.69 1.67 9.79
C LYS A 48 -12.98 0.84 8.74
N LEU A 49 -11.72 0.53 9.00
CA LEU A 49 -10.89 -0.32 8.14
C LEU A 49 -10.43 -1.53 8.94
N LYS A 50 -10.70 -2.73 8.42
CA LYS A 50 -10.12 -3.98 8.92
C LYS A 50 -9.08 -4.46 7.91
N ILE A 51 -7.90 -4.86 8.40
CA ILE A 51 -6.80 -5.38 7.60
C ILE A 51 -6.41 -6.72 8.17
N THR A 52 -6.31 -7.74 7.34
CA THR A 52 -5.82 -9.07 7.70
C THR A 52 -4.61 -9.39 6.85
N ILE A 53 -3.48 -9.67 7.48
CA ILE A 53 -2.26 -10.14 6.83
C ILE A 53 -2.12 -11.63 7.16
N GLU A 54 -2.30 -12.48 6.16
CA GLU A 54 -2.16 -13.93 6.32
C GLU A 54 -0.69 -14.36 6.34
N ARG A 55 0.15 -13.66 5.59
CA ARG A 55 1.60 -13.85 5.54
C ARG A 55 2.30 -12.66 4.89
N TYR A 56 3.53 -12.44 5.27
CA TYR A 56 4.41 -11.46 4.62
C TYR A 56 5.03 -12.01 3.34
N THR A 57 5.42 -11.08 2.44
CA THR A 57 6.14 -11.42 1.21
C THR A 57 7.57 -11.81 1.56
N SER A 58 7.99 -12.99 1.09
CA SER A 58 9.34 -13.47 1.33
C SER A 58 10.38 -12.83 0.40
N ALA A 59 11.65 -12.87 0.79
CA ALA A 59 12.74 -12.41 -0.05
C ALA A 59 12.77 -13.14 -1.41
N ASP A 60 12.52 -14.46 -1.42
CA ASP A 60 12.48 -15.26 -2.65
C ASP A 60 11.31 -14.84 -3.57
N GLU A 61 10.17 -14.46 -2.99
CA GLU A 61 9.05 -13.95 -3.77
C GLU A 61 9.36 -12.59 -4.39
N VAL A 62 10.05 -11.72 -3.65
CA VAL A 62 10.51 -10.42 -4.18
C VAL A 62 11.50 -10.63 -5.32
N LEU A 63 12.51 -11.51 -5.14
CA LEU A 63 13.49 -11.82 -6.19
C LEU A 63 12.82 -12.37 -7.44
N LYS A 64 11.85 -13.28 -7.30
CA LYS A 64 11.06 -13.79 -8.43
C LYS A 64 10.28 -12.71 -9.16
N LEU A 65 9.72 -11.73 -8.44
CA LEU A 65 9.03 -10.60 -9.07
C LEU A 65 10.01 -9.71 -9.85
N ILE A 66 11.20 -9.47 -9.30
CA ILE A 66 12.28 -8.73 -9.97
C ILE A 66 12.73 -9.44 -11.24
N ASP A 67 12.93 -10.76 -11.17
CA ASP A 67 13.32 -11.57 -12.32
C ASP A 67 12.27 -11.52 -13.43
N VAL A 68 11.00 -11.72 -13.07
CA VAL A 68 9.88 -11.64 -14.03
C VAL A 68 9.84 -10.26 -14.68
N PHE A 69 9.95 -9.19 -13.88
CA PHE A 69 9.96 -7.83 -14.42
C PHE A 69 11.13 -7.60 -15.39
N SER A 70 12.33 -8.04 -15.02
CA SER A 70 13.56 -7.82 -15.79
C SER A 70 13.61 -8.63 -17.08
N GLN A 71 13.10 -9.86 -17.06
CA GLN A 71 13.20 -10.78 -18.19
C GLN A 71 11.97 -10.79 -19.09
N GLN A 72 10.79 -10.55 -18.54
CA GLN A 72 9.51 -10.70 -19.25
C GLN A 72 8.70 -9.40 -19.33
N GLY A 73 9.16 -8.34 -18.66
CA GLY A 73 8.54 -7.01 -18.68
C GLY A 73 7.37 -6.82 -17.72
N TYR A 74 6.80 -5.63 -17.82
CA TYR A 74 5.81 -5.13 -16.87
C TYR A 74 4.50 -5.94 -16.83
N GLU A 75 3.99 -6.39 -17.99
CA GLU A 75 2.73 -7.14 -18.03
C GLU A 75 2.85 -8.48 -17.28
N SER A 76 3.92 -9.22 -17.53
CA SER A 76 4.19 -10.48 -16.84
C SER A 76 4.39 -10.29 -15.33
N PHE A 77 5.03 -9.17 -14.94
CA PHE A 77 5.12 -8.78 -13.53
C PHE A 77 3.74 -8.56 -12.92
N VAL A 78 2.85 -7.82 -13.57
CA VAL A 78 1.50 -7.56 -13.08
C VAL A 78 0.70 -8.86 -12.93
N ASP A 79 0.77 -9.75 -13.92
CA ASP A 79 0.09 -11.03 -13.87
C ASP A 79 0.61 -11.89 -12.72
N LYS A 80 1.93 -11.95 -12.53
CA LYS A 80 2.54 -12.66 -11.41
C LYS A 80 2.14 -12.06 -10.06
N PHE A 81 2.18 -10.72 -9.95
CA PHE A 81 1.79 -10.00 -8.75
C PHE A 81 0.34 -10.29 -8.35
N ARG A 82 -0.59 -10.32 -9.31
CA ARG A 82 -2.01 -10.65 -9.09
C ARG A 82 -2.22 -12.03 -8.49
N THR A 83 -1.38 -13.00 -8.82
CA THR A 83 -1.50 -14.36 -8.27
C THR A 83 -1.06 -14.47 -6.81
N MET A 84 -0.32 -13.48 -6.31
CA MET A 84 0.14 -13.45 -4.92
C MET A 84 -0.97 -12.90 -4.03
N ILE A 85 -1.40 -13.69 -3.05
CA ILE A 85 -2.34 -13.24 -2.02
C ILE A 85 -1.64 -13.34 -0.67
N LYS A 86 -1.59 -12.22 0.04
CA LYS A 86 -0.93 -12.06 1.35
C LYS A 86 -1.91 -11.73 2.47
N GLY A 87 -3.17 -11.53 2.10
CA GLY A 87 -4.24 -11.13 2.98
C GLY A 87 -5.22 -10.23 2.25
N PHE A 88 -5.93 -9.43 3.01
CA PHE A 88 -6.93 -8.51 2.47
C PHE A 88 -7.19 -7.34 3.41
N PHE A 89 -7.80 -6.30 2.87
CA PHE A 89 -8.41 -5.25 3.69
C PHE A 89 -9.87 -5.03 3.30
N LEU A 90 -10.65 -4.56 4.28
CA LEU A 90 -12.09 -4.36 4.15
C LEU A 90 -12.48 -3.02 4.77
N PRO A 91 -12.98 -2.05 3.99
CA PRO A 91 -13.69 -0.90 4.53
C PRO A 91 -15.02 -1.37 5.15
N VAL A 92 -15.19 -1.14 6.45
CA VAL A 92 -16.39 -1.57 7.19
C VAL A 92 -17.39 -0.41 7.25
N GLY A 93 -18.55 -0.61 6.66
CA GLY A 93 -19.60 0.40 6.59
C GLY A 93 -19.90 0.81 5.15
N GLY A 94 -21.07 0.52 4.68
CA GLY A 94 -21.49 0.66 3.29
C GLY A 94 -21.28 -0.62 2.48
N HIS A 95 -21.15 -0.50 1.17
CA HIS A 95 -20.89 -1.63 0.27
C HIS A 95 -19.39 -2.02 0.28
N GLY A 96 -18.82 -2.28 1.48
CA GLY A 96 -17.41 -2.60 1.62
C GLY A 96 -17.05 -3.88 0.84
N VAL A 97 -16.19 -3.74 -0.17
CA VAL A 97 -15.67 -4.89 -0.91
C VAL A 97 -14.32 -5.28 -0.34
N LYS A 98 -14.12 -6.57 -0.18
CA LYS A 98 -12.85 -7.16 0.22
C LYS A 98 -11.81 -6.93 -0.88
N VAL A 99 -10.69 -6.28 -0.54
CA VAL A 99 -9.59 -6.01 -1.47
C VAL A 99 -8.40 -6.87 -1.10
N ASN A 100 -7.91 -7.66 -2.05
CA ASN A 100 -6.76 -8.53 -1.83
C ASN A 100 -5.47 -7.71 -1.69
N ILE A 101 -4.63 -8.10 -0.73
CA ILE A 101 -3.26 -7.63 -0.59
C ILE A 101 -2.36 -8.60 -1.32
N HIS A 102 -1.62 -8.12 -2.31
CA HIS A 102 -0.74 -8.93 -3.15
C HIS A 102 0.70 -8.98 -2.65
N ALA A 103 1.15 -7.93 -1.95
CA ALA A 103 2.41 -7.95 -1.24
C ALA A 103 2.27 -7.25 0.11
N ALA A 104 2.95 -7.81 1.12
CA ALA A 104 3.00 -7.28 2.49
C ALA A 104 4.44 -7.31 2.98
N HIS A 105 4.95 -6.18 3.47
CA HIS A 105 6.32 -6.06 3.95
C HIS A 105 6.34 -5.36 5.29
N SER A 106 7.11 -5.90 6.25
CA SER A 106 7.32 -5.32 7.58
C SER A 106 8.76 -4.89 7.75
N ILE A 107 8.96 -3.62 8.12
CA ILE A 107 10.25 -3.01 8.34
C ILE A 107 10.37 -2.66 9.81
N GLN A 108 11.33 -3.27 10.51
CA GLN A 108 11.61 -2.94 11.90
C GLN A 108 12.22 -1.54 11.97
N LYS A 109 11.76 -0.73 12.91
CA LYS A 109 12.28 0.60 13.25
C LYS A 109 12.87 0.59 14.65
N GLU A 110 13.57 1.64 15.04
CA GLU A 110 14.11 1.78 16.41
C GLU A 110 13.00 1.69 17.48
N LYS A 111 11.83 2.24 17.16
CA LYS A 111 10.62 2.15 18.00
C LYS A 111 9.47 1.66 17.14
N GLY A 112 9.10 0.38 17.36
CA GLY A 112 8.00 -0.23 16.61
C GLY A 112 8.36 -0.67 15.20
N ARG A 113 7.41 -0.66 14.29
CA ARG A 113 7.58 -1.13 12.92
C ARG A 113 6.73 -0.37 11.91
N GLN A 114 7.17 -0.40 10.67
CA GLN A 114 6.40 0.05 9.52
C GLN A 114 5.93 -1.17 8.71
N ILE A 115 4.66 -1.17 8.33
CA ILE A 115 4.11 -2.20 7.45
C ILE A 115 3.64 -1.53 6.16
N LEU A 116 4.02 -2.13 5.03
CA LEU A 116 3.64 -1.69 3.69
C LEU A 116 2.82 -2.79 3.03
N LEU A 117 1.64 -2.44 2.57
CA LEU A 117 0.70 -3.34 1.94
C LEU A 117 0.39 -2.83 0.54
N PHE A 118 0.54 -3.71 -0.45
CA PHE A 118 0.33 -3.37 -1.85
C PHE A 118 -0.84 -4.18 -2.40
N SER A 119 -1.74 -3.46 -3.08
CA SER A 119 -2.92 -4.03 -3.70
C SER A 119 -3.07 -3.50 -5.12
N GLU A 120 -3.69 -4.25 -5.99
CA GLU A 120 -4.10 -3.73 -7.28
C GLU A 120 -5.30 -2.79 -7.08
N ARG A 121 -5.31 -1.71 -7.84
CA ARG A 121 -6.42 -0.76 -7.80
C ARG A 121 -7.67 -1.41 -8.42
N GLN A 122 -8.74 -1.41 -7.65
CA GLN A 122 -10.03 -1.86 -8.14
C GLN A 122 -10.67 -0.78 -9.01
N THR A 123 -11.19 -1.15 -10.18
CA THR A 123 -11.81 -0.22 -11.14
C THR A 123 -13.14 0.38 -10.66
N TRP A 124 -13.76 -0.21 -9.64
CA TRP A 124 -15.02 0.25 -9.06
C TRP A 124 -14.81 1.28 -7.94
N ASP A 125 -13.82 2.10 -8.08
CA ASP A 125 -13.47 3.11 -7.09
C ASP A 125 -14.69 3.84 -6.53
N LEU A 126 -14.88 3.70 -5.26
CA LEU A 126 -15.66 4.41 -4.23
C LEU A 126 -16.39 5.71 -4.70
N GLY A 127 -17.08 5.66 -5.82
CA GLY A 127 -17.99 6.70 -6.26
C GLY A 127 -17.40 7.80 -7.13
N SER A 128 -16.17 7.72 -7.56
CA SER A 128 -15.64 8.61 -8.59
C SER A 128 -15.73 7.94 -9.96
N MET A 129 -16.60 8.47 -10.85
CA MET A 129 -16.60 8.16 -12.29
C MET A 129 -15.34 8.71 -13.00
N GLN A 130 -14.24 8.90 -12.29
CA GLN A 130 -13.01 9.36 -12.90
C GLN A 130 -12.37 8.21 -13.68
N ARG A 131 -11.95 8.51 -14.91
CA ARG A 131 -11.14 7.61 -15.73
C ARG A 131 -9.95 7.12 -14.88
N VAL A 132 -9.88 5.80 -14.71
CA VAL A 132 -8.74 5.14 -14.06
C VAL A 132 -7.50 5.51 -14.86
N ASP A 133 -6.61 6.26 -14.25
CA ASP A 133 -5.30 6.52 -14.85
C ASP A 133 -4.45 5.25 -14.70
N ASN A 134 -4.30 4.50 -15.79
CA ASN A 134 -3.57 3.25 -15.82
C ASN A 134 -2.08 3.40 -15.44
N ARG A 135 -1.57 4.63 -15.35
CA ARG A 135 -0.20 4.90 -14.86
C ARG A 135 -0.03 4.63 -13.38
N PHE A 136 -1.15 4.56 -12.62
CA PHE A 136 -1.14 4.37 -11.17
C PHE A 136 -2.05 3.20 -10.78
N PRO A 137 -1.69 1.96 -11.15
CA PRO A 137 -2.56 0.80 -11.04
C PRO A 137 -2.63 0.20 -9.64
N TYR A 138 -1.91 0.77 -8.66
CA TYR A 138 -1.80 0.20 -7.33
C TYR A 138 -2.44 1.08 -6.26
N MET A 139 -2.84 0.43 -5.17
CA MET A 139 -3.14 1.04 -3.88
C MET A 139 -2.08 0.61 -2.89
N VAL A 140 -1.68 1.53 -1.99
CA VAL A 140 -0.72 1.22 -0.95
C VAL A 140 -1.23 1.68 0.40
N ILE A 141 -1.12 0.80 1.39
CA ILE A 141 -1.35 1.14 2.79
C ILE A 141 0.01 1.11 3.50
N GLU A 142 0.34 2.20 4.16
CA GLU A 142 1.47 2.33 5.07
C GLU A 142 0.94 2.40 6.50
N LEU A 143 1.37 1.49 7.37
CA LEU A 143 1.08 1.53 8.80
C LEU A 143 2.37 1.79 9.56
N ASN A 144 2.35 2.73 10.48
CA ASN A 144 3.46 3.02 11.40
C ASN A 144 2.98 2.69 12.81
N LEU A 145 3.52 1.62 13.39
CA LEU A 145 3.08 1.04 14.65
C LEU A 145 4.18 1.16 15.69
N ASP A 146 3.80 1.45 16.92
CA ASP A 146 4.67 1.36 18.09
C ASP A 146 4.90 -0.11 18.52
N ASP A 147 5.69 -0.32 19.57
CA ASP A 147 5.99 -1.64 20.14
C ASP A 147 4.75 -2.34 20.73
N LYS A 148 3.66 -1.59 20.95
CA LYS A 148 2.38 -2.12 21.45
C LYS A 148 1.41 -2.42 20.31
N GLY A 149 1.83 -2.27 19.04
CA GLY A 149 1.01 -2.49 17.85
C GLY A 149 -0.05 -1.41 17.64
N LYS A 150 0.15 -0.19 18.17
CA LYS A 150 -0.73 0.96 17.98
C LYS A 150 -0.04 2.01 17.14
N GLY A 151 -0.82 2.78 16.36
CA GLY A 151 -0.24 3.83 15.54
C GLY A 151 -1.20 4.49 14.58
N GLU A 152 -0.65 4.95 13.49
CA GLU A 152 -1.33 5.63 12.41
C GLU A 152 -0.88 5.05 11.06
N GLY A 153 -1.60 5.40 10.01
CA GLY A 153 -1.23 4.98 8.66
C GLY A 153 -1.60 6.00 7.60
N LYS A 154 -1.20 5.66 6.39
CA LYS A 154 -1.52 6.40 5.18
C LYS A 154 -2.08 5.44 4.14
N PHE A 155 -3.06 5.90 3.39
CA PHE A 155 -3.64 5.17 2.28
C PHE A 155 -3.45 5.95 0.98
N TYR A 156 -2.69 5.38 0.07
CA TYR A 156 -2.42 5.89 -1.26
C TYR A 156 -3.36 5.16 -2.23
N GLU A 157 -4.39 5.85 -2.70
CA GLU A 157 -5.41 5.24 -3.59
C GLU A 157 -4.91 5.05 -5.01
N GLN A 158 -3.92 5.83 -5.40
CA GLN A 158 -3.35 5.80 -6.74
C GLN A 158 -1.84 5.88 -6.59
N ALA A 159 -1.19 4.77 -6.79
CA ALA A 159 0.25 4.67 -6.70
C ALA A 159 0.80 3.93 -7.91
N ASN A 160 2.00 4.28 -8.30
CA ASN A 160 2.80 3.50 -9.21
C ASN A 160 4.00 2.93 -8.46
N ILE A 161 4.38 1.72 -8.84
CA ILE A 161 5.55 1.03 -8.30
C ILE A 161 6.61 1.05 -9.40
N LYS A 162 7.76 1.65 -9.11
CA LYS A 162 8.93 1.62 -9.98
C LYS A 162 9.99 0.74 -9.37
N LEU A 163 10.53 -0.16 -10.17
CA LEU A 163 11.72 -0.92 -9.80
C LEU A 163 12.95 -0.13 -10.25
N THR A 164 13.81 0.19 -9.30
CA THR A 164 15.08 0.86 -9.65
C THR A 164 16.10 -0.15 -10.16
N PRO A 165 17.14 0.30 -10.89
CA PRO A 165 18.25 -0.56 -11.29
C PRO A 165 18.99 -1.23 -10.12
N GLN A 166 18.87 -0.65 -8.92
CA GLN A 166 19.45 -1.18 -7.68
C GLN A 166 18.57 -2.24 -7.01
N GLY A 167 17.42 -2.64 -7.62
CA GLY A 167 16.49 -3.61 -7.08
C GLY A 167 15.65 -3.09 -5.91
N THR A 168 15.49 -1.78 -5.80
CA THR A 168 14.60 -1.16 -4.81
C THR A 168 13.24 -0.81 -5.43
N ILE A 169 12.19 -0.85 -4.63
CA ILE A 169 10.85 -0.43 -5.04
C ILE A 169 10.65 1.03 -4.65
N GLU A 170 10.37 1.87 -5.63
CA GLU A 170 9.97 3.26 -5.42
C GLU A 170 8.46 3.40 -5.58
N LEU A 171 7.84 4.13 -4.65
CA LEU A 171 6.42 4.45 -4.69
C LEU A 171 6.24 5.84 -5.28
N GLU A 172 5.45 5.95 -6.34
CA GLU A 172 5.02 7.23 -6.92
C GLU A 172 3.52 7.42 -6.64
N SER A 173 3.18 8.48 -5.91
CA SER A 173 1.79 8.85 -5.64
C SER A 173 1.30 9.86 -6.68
N TYR A 174 0.12 9.61 -7.24
CA TYR A 174 -0.50 10.54 -8.20
C TYR A 174 -1.11 11.73 -7.49
N ASN A 175 -0.51 12.91 -7.65
CA ASN A 175 -1.02 14.28 -7.34
C ASN A 175 -2.07 14.44 -6.21
N SER A 176 -2.29 13.42 -5.40
CA SER A 176 -3.25 13.38 -4.32
C SER A 176 -2.52 13.08 -3.02
N PRO A 177 -2.70 13.91 -1.99
CA PRO A 177 -2.16 13.58 -0.68
C PRO A 177 -2.76 12.26 -0.21
N PRO A 178 -1.97 11.40 0.47
CA PRO A 178 -2.49 10.16 1.02
C PRO A 178 -3.59 10.44 2.05
N LYS A 179 -4.61 9.62 2.05
CA LYS A 179 -5.63 9.65 3.10
C LYS A 179 -5.03 9.12 4.41
N ARG A 180 -5.40 9.72 5.53
CA ARG A 180 -4.89 9.30 6.84
C ARG A 180 -5.71 8.13 7.39
N ILE A 181 -5.02 7.21 8.04
CA ILE A 181 -5.62 6.12 8.82
C ILE A 181 -5.29 6.39 10.28
N PHE A 182 -6.30 6.60 11.09
CA PHE A 182 -6.17 6.91 12.51
C PHE A 182 -6.44 5.70 13.39
N ALA A 183 -5.92 5.76 14.62
CA ALA A 183 -6.20 4.77 15.68
C ALA A 183 -6.00 3.34 15.20
N VAL A 184 -4.92 3.11 14.47
CA VAL A 184 -4.53 1.74 14.07
C VAL A 184 -4.16 0.96 15.32
N SER A 185 -4.66 -0.25 15.43
CA SER A 185 -4.32 -1.18 16.51
C SER A 185 -4.37 -2.62 16.02
N THR A 186 -3.46 -3.44 16.54
CA THR A 186 -3.51 -4.89 16.36
C THR A 186 -4.77 -5.44 17.04
N MET A 187 -5.47 -6.33 16.38
CA MET A 187 -6.56 -7.11 16.95
C MET A 187 -5.97 -8.41 17.54
N LYS A 188 -6.35 -8.74 18.75
CA LYS A 188 -5.95 -10.00 19.40
C LYS A 188 -6.92 -11.10 19.04
#